data_dac8e6b19606c1bcb2a0db48f6f777bd
#
_entry.id   dac8e6b19606c1bcb2a0db48f6f777bd
#
_cell.length_a   1.000
_cell.length_b   1.000
_cell.length_c   1.000
_cell.angle_alpha   90.00
_cell.angle_beta   90.00
_cell.angle_gamma   90.00
#
_symmetry.space_group_name_H-M   'P 1'
#
loop_
_entity.id
_entity.type
_entity.pdbx_description
1 polymer ?
#
loop_
_entity_poly.entity_id
_entity_poly.type
_entity_poly.pdbx_seq_one_letter_code
_entity_poly.pdbx_strand_id
1 'polypeptide(L)'
;MDAQLLSVLQRLHAVDLDAHPALHTHARWLVLDTLGCITAGLRAEPVAELAQRAAAADPGNFRLMSDGPGLSAGNAALVLAMAACWDEACEGHAGAHGRPGVAALAALWPMASRLTYGQFLKSLVVGYEIGARMGASLRINPGMHVDGNWPALGAAAAVAHALGLTPDQIVQAVNMAACQLPMSLYWPVRSGDTARNTYLGHAAQLGQSAALAVASGITAPAGSVAEYARVGLGKPPVAFDDGPDFQLLKAYFKPYAAVRHVHYGALAADALRAAIDLDRVDTVVLQIYEEATIYCGNRAPQTPLQAQFSLSFGLAAMLRWGRLDPWIYRKPQFQDPALRVLEAKVQVQVDAPWTQQGLRGARLLIACQDGSRHEHEVTAVPGDAQMPFTEEALMDKFLSYCEGSLPAAQAADWAAQLLHAPLDAHPFPFCNSPQEKNPC
;
A
#
# COMPACT_ATOMS: atom_id res chain seq x y z
N MET A 1 -25.45 -9.27 -2.66
CA MET A 1 -24.26 -8.55 -2.19
C MET A 1 -24.61 -7.59 -1.04
N ASP A 2 -25.55 -6.66 -1.16
CA ASP A 2 -25.83 -5.68 -0.08
C ASP A 2 -26.22 -6.34 1.27
N ALA A 3 -27.01 -7.41 1.27
CA ALA A 3 -27.35 -8.13 2.49
C ALA A 3 -26.11 -8.79 3.16
N GLN A 4 -25.18 -9.31 2.36
CA GLN A 4 -23.92 -9.88 2.85
C GLN A 4 -23.01 -8.77 3.37
N LEU A 5 -22.89 -7.66 2.63
CA LEU A 5 -22.16 -6.46 3.05
C LEU A 5 -22.69 -5.93 4.38
N LEU A 6 -24.01 -5.81 4.51
CA LEU A 6 -24.67 -5.40 5.75
C LEU A 6 -24.36 -6.34 6.91
N SER A 7 -24.39 -7.65 6.69
CA SER A 7 -24.06 -8.66 7.70
C SER A 7 -22.58 -8.49 8.19
N VAL A 8 -21.64 -8.27 7.28
CA VAL A 8 -20.24 -8.00 7.64
C VAL A 8 -20.15 -6.70 8.45
N LEU A 9 -20.79 -5.63 7.99
CA LEU A 9 -20.74 -4.33 8.67
C LEU A 9 -21.38 -4.37 10.07
N GLN A 10 -22.46 -5.11 10.27
CA GLN A 10 -23.07 -5.30 11.59
C GLN A 10 -22.08 -5.99 12.55
N ARG A 11 -21.38 -7.04 12.09
CA ARG A 11 -20.35 -7.70 12.90
C ARG A 11 -19.18 -6.75 13.21
N LEU A 12 -18.67 -6.04 12.21
CA LEU A 12 -17.56 -5.09 12.39
C LEU A 12 -17.93 -3.94 13.34
N HIS A 13 -19.19 -3.46 13.27
CA HIS A 13 -19.70 -2.43 14.18
C HIS A 13 -19.71 -2.90 15.64
N ALA A 14 -19.96 -4.18 15.89
CA ALA A 14 -19.93 -4.79 17.22
C ALA A 14 -18.52 -5.19 17.71
N VAL A 15 -17.48 -5.13 16.86
CA VAL A 15 -16.11 -5.51 17.23
C VAL A 15 -15.58 -4.59 18.35
N ASP A 16 -15.09 -5.23 19.39
CA ASP A 16 -14.24 -4.62 20.41
C ASP A 16 -12.78 -4.98 20.12
N LEU A 17 -11.92 -4.00 19.87
CA LEU A 17 -10.51 -4.23 19.55
C LEU A 17 -9.74 -4.85 20.72
N ASP A 18 -10.10 -4.56 21.95
CA ASP A 18 -9.45 -5.16 23.13
C ASP A 18 -9.79 -6.64 23.29
N ALA A 19 -10.95 -7.07 22.78
CA ALA A 19 -11.33 -8.47 22.73
C ALA A 19 -10.66 -9.24 21.57
N HIS A 20 -9.99 -8.55 20.64
CA HIS A 20 -9.32 -9.11 19.46
C HIS A 20 -7.86 -8.66 19.35
N PRO A 21 -6.93 -9.12 20.23
CA PRO A 21 -5.56 -8.60 20.29
C PRO A 21 -4.79 -8.65 18.96
N ALA A 22 -4.93 -9.75 18.20
CA ALA A 22 -4.26 -9.87 16.91
C ALA A 22 -4.76 -8.83 15.90
N LEU A 23 -6.08 -8.59 15.83
CA LEU A 23 -6.66 -7.57 14.97
C LEU A 23 -6.20 -6.16 15.37
N HIS A 24 -6.19 -5.90 16.67
CA HIS A 24 -5.71 -4.64 17.24
C HIS A 24 -4.25 -4.38 16.86
N THR A 25 -3.36 -5.36 17.05
CA THR A 25 -1.95 -5.28 16.65
C THR A 25 -1.80 -5.01 15.16
N HIS A 26 -2.48 -5.76 14.30
CA HIS A 26 -2.39 -5.57 12.86
C HIS A 26 -2.93 -4.21 12.39
N ALA A 27 -3.95 -3.68 13.06
CA ALA A 27 -4.45 -2.33 12.77
C ALA A 27 -3.40 -1.25 13.08
N ARG A 28 -2.68 -1.37 14.19
CA ARG A 28 -1.56 -0.49 14.56
C ARG A 28 -0.40 -0.62 13.58
N TRP A 29 -0.05 -1.84 13.21
CA TRP A 29 0.99 -2.13 12.21
C TRP A 29 0.65 -1.51 10.85
N LEU A 30 -0.62 -1.59 10.44
CA LEU A 30 -1.08 -0.95 9.20
C LEU A 30 -0.90 0.56 9.23
N VAL A 31 -1.19 1.20 10.37
CA VAL A 31 -0.96 2.65 10.55
C VAL A 31 0.53 2.96 10.47
N LEU A 32 1.37 2.22 11.22
CA LEU A 32 2.82 2.44 11.24
C LEU A 32 3.44 2.26 9.84
N ASP A 33 3.14 1.16 9.17
CA ASP A 33 3.64 0.87 7.81
C ASP A 33 3.27 1.97 6.81
N THR A 34 1.99 2.35 6.81
CA THR A 34 1.47 3.34 5.86
C THR A 34 2.06 4.72 6.13
N LEU A 35 2.19 5.15 7.40
CA LEU A 35 2.78 6.44 7.75
C LEU A 35 4.27 6.50 7.45
N GLY A 36 5.01 5.41 7.63
CA GLY A 36 6.40 5.31 7.17
C GLY A 36 6.50 5.50 5.66
N CYS A 37 5.67 4.81 4.89
CA CYS A 37 5.62 4.96 3.43
C CYS A 37 5.24 6.38 3.00
N ILE A 38 4.28 7.02 3.69
CA ILE A 38 3.90 8.41 3.44
C ILE A 38 5.09 9.34 3.66
N THR A 39 5.78 9.18 4.80
CA THR A 39 6.92 10.03 5.17
C THR A 39 8.04 9.96 4.13
N ALA A 40 8.36 8.75 3.64
CA ALA A 40 9.34 8.56 2.56
C ALA A 40 8.86 9.16 1.23
N GLY A 41 7.59 8.94 0.88
CA GLY A 41 7.00 9.39 -0.38
C GLY A 41 6.86 10.91 -0.48
N LEU A 42 6.59 11.61 0.63
CA LEU A 42 6.54 13.08 0.69
C LEU A 42 7.86 13.75 0.30
N ARG A 43 8.99 13.03 0.38
CA ARG A 43 10.31 13.53 -0.06
C ARG A 43 10.51 13.45 -1.57
N ALA A 44 9.63 12.80 -2.29
CA ALA A 44 9.68 12.81 -3.75
C ALA A 44 9.24 14.18 -4.27
N GLU A 45 10.11 14.80 -5.09
CA GLU A 45 9.88 16.16 -5.63
C GLU A 45 8.48 16.35 -6.26
N PRO A 46 7.96 15.42 -7.09
CA PRO A 46 6.61 15.59 -7.66
C PRO A 46 5.49 15.54 -6.61
N VAL A 47 5.66 14.79 -5.52
CA VAL A 47 4.67 14.71 -4.42
C VAL A 47 4.70 16.00 -3.59
N ALA A 48 5.89 16.48 -3.24
CA ALA A 48 6.06 17.75 -2.53
C ALA A 48 5.50 18.92 -3.33
N GLU A 49 5.78 18.99 -4.63
CA GLU A 49 5.28 20.04 -5.54
C GLU A 49 3.75 19.97 -5.67
N LEU A 50 3.17 18.76 -5.79
CA LEU A 50 1.71 18.61 -5.81
C LEU A 50 1.10 19.14 -4.51
N ALA A 51 1.70 18.84 -3.35
CA ALA A 51 1.21 19.32 -2.06
C ALA A 51 1.20 20.85 -1.99
N GLN A 52 2.27 21.51 -2.46
CA GLN A 52 2.35 22.97 -2.51
C GLN A 52 1.29 23.57 -3.45
N ARG A 53 1.14 23.02 -4.65
CA ARG A 53 0.14 23.51 -5.62
C ARG A 53 -1.29 23.29 -5.12
N ALA A 54 -1.55 22.15 -4.53
CA ALA A 54 -2.87 21.84 -3.95
C ALA A 54 -3.21 22.79 -2.79
N ALA A 55 -2.25 23.09 -1.92
CA ALA A 55 -2.45 24.05 -0.83
C ALA A 55 -2.65 25.49 -1.34
N ALA A 56 -1.97 25.87 -2.41
CA ALA A 56 -2.15 27.19 -3.02
C ALA A 56 -3.53 27.34 -3.71
N ALA A 57 -4.02 26.27 -4.34
CA ALA A 57 -5.31 26.28 -5.03
C ALA A 57 -6.51 26.15 -4.08
N ASP A 58 -6.40 25.35 -3.04
CA ASP A 58 -7.45 25.03 -2.08
C ASP A 58 -6.84 24.82 -0.69
N PRO A 59 -6.53 25.93 0.03
CA PRO A 59 -5.89 25.90 1.33
C PRO A 59 -6.81 25.28 2.40
N GLY A 60 -6.20 24.68 3.42
CA GLY A 60 -6.90 24.10 4.55
C GLY A 60 -6.01 23.93 5.77
N ASN A 61 -6.53 23.26 6.78
CA ASN A 61 -5.85 23.12 8.07
C ASN A 61 -5.12 21.78 8.24
N PHE A 62 -5.26 20.87 7.29
CA PHE A 62 -4.65 19.55 7.43
C PHE A 62 -3.19 19.59 6.96
N ARG A 63 -2.28 19.26 7.85
CA ARG A 63 -0.85 19.16 7.56
C ARG A 63 -0.44 17.70 7.54
N LEU A 64 0.49 17.40 6.65
CA LEU A 64 1.06 16.06 6.51
C LEU A 64 2.32 15.88 7.35
N MET A 65 3.02 16.99 7.58
CA MET A 65 4.17 17.16 8.48
C MET A 65 4.04 18.52 9.17
N SER A 66 4.74 18.72 10.29
CA SER A 66 4.65 19.95 11.10
C SER A 66 4.92 21.23 10.30
N ASP A 67 5.84 21.17 9.34
CA ASP A 67 6.30 22.26 8.48
C ASP A 67 5.68 22.20 7.06
N GLY A 68 4.84 21.18 6.81
CA GLY A 68 4.20 20.99 5.52
C GLY A 68 3.10 22.02 5.21
N PRO A 69 2.66 22.11 3.95
CA PRO A 69 1.58 23.01 3.54
C PRO A 69 0.23 22.58 4.16
N GLY A 70 -0.62 23.57 4.45
CA GLY A 70 -1.98 23.32 4.90
C GLY A 70 -2.92 22.98 3.75
N LEU A 71 -3.52 21.80 3.76
CA LEU A 71 -4.36 21.23 2.72
C LEU A 71 -5.83 21.18 3.14
N SER A 72 -6.76 21.26 2.19
CA SER A 72 -8.13 20.84 2.40
C SER A 72 -8.22 19.33 2.64
N ALA A 73 -9.33 18.85 3.19
CA ALA A 73 -9.50 17.42 3.51
C ALA A 73 -9.31 16.51 2.29
N GLY A 74 -9.90 16.87 1.16
CA GLY A 74 -9.78 16.10 -0.08
C GLY A 74 -8.35 16.08 -0.63
N ASN A 75 -7.67 17.23 -0.60
CA ASN A 75 -6.28 17.32 -1.05
C ASN A 75 -5.31 16.61 -0.10
N ALA A 76 -5.58 16.61 1.21
CA ALA A 76 -4.81 15.81 2.17
C ALA A 76 -4.93 14.31 1.86
N ALA A 77 -6.16 13.80 1.63
CA ALA A 77 -6.36 12.41 1.23
C ALA A 77 -5.64 12.05 -0.08
N LEU A 78 -5.72 12.94 -1.10
CA LEU A 78 -5.02 12.76 -2.37
C LEU A 78 -3.51 12.61 -2.18
N VAL A 79 -2.90 13.59 -1.52
CA VAL A 79 -1.43 13.65 -1.38
C VAL A 79 -0.90 12.53 -0.50
N LEU A 80 -1.59 12.20 0.60
CA LEU A 80 -1.20 11.12 1.50
C LEU A 80 -1.20 9.75 0.81
N ALA A 81 -2.30 9.42 0.13
CA ALA A 81 -2.38 8.14 -0.57
C ALA A 81 -1.37 8.04 -1.73
N MET A 82 -1.13 9.15 -2.43
CA MET A 82 -0.10 9.23 -3.46
C MET A 82 1.30 9.03 -2.87
N ALA A 83 1.61 9.68 -1.76
CA ALA A 83 2.88 9.51 -1.05
C ALA A 83 3.07 8.07 -0.58
N ALA A 84 2.04 7.45 0.05
CA ALA A 84 2.11 6.08 0.53
C ALA A 84 2.47 5.06 -0.54
N CYS A 85 1.97 5.25 -1.78
CA CYS A 85 2.23 4.30 -2.87
C CYS A 85 3.40 4.70 -3.78
N TRP A 86 4.07 5.84 -3.53
CA TRP A 86 5.10 6.37 -4.42
C TRP A 86 6.26 5.40 -4.64
N ASP A 87 6.74 4.77 -3.58
CA ASP A 87 7.90 3.87 -3.60
C ASP A 87 7.52 2.39 -3.62
N GLU A 88 6.26 2.04 -3.90
CA GLU A 88 5.75 0.65 -3.98
C GLU A 88 6.01 -0.20 -2.72
N ALA A 89 6.08 0.44 -1.54
CA ALA A 89 6.52 -0.16 -0.28
C ALA A 89 5.41 -0.47 0.72
N CYS A 90 4.18 0.06 0.50
CA CYS A 90 3.05 -0.13 1.42
C CYS A 90 2.50 -1.55 1.39
N GLU A 91 1.68 -1.85 2.40
CA GLU A 91 1.01 -3.14 2.60
C GLU A 91 0.31 -3.69 1.35
N GLY A 92 -0.15 -4.91 1.43
CA GLY A 92 -1.00 -5.51 0.42
C GLY A 92 -1.82 -6.67 0.95
N HIS A 93 -2.77 -7.12 0.13
CA HIS A 93 -3.63 -8.27 0.42
C HIS A 93 -3.69 -9.17 -0.82
N ALA A 94 -3.20 -10.41 -0.70
CA ALA A 94 -3.08 -11.32 -1.84
C ALA A 94 -4.46 -11.64 -2.46
N GLY A 95 -5.49 -11.88 -1.66
CA GLY A 95 -6.84 -12.17 -2.13
C GLY A 95 -7.52 -10.99 -2.84
N ALA A 96 -7.23 -9.75 -2.44
CA ALA A 96 -7.74 -8.55 -3.08
C ALA A 96 -6.91 -8.09 -4.28
N HIS A 97 -5.70 -8.62 -4.47
CA HIS A 97 -4.73 -8.21 -5.48
C HIS A 97 -4.34 -6.73 -5.43
N GLY A 98 -4.34 -6.12 -4.24
CA GLY A 98 -4.05 -4.69 -4.05
C GLY A 98 -3.85 -4.32 -2.58
N ARG A 99 -4.09 -3.07 -2.25
CA ARG A 99 -3.80 -2.42 -0.95
C ARG A 99 -5.06 -1.80 -0.35
N PRO A 100 -5.80 -2.57 0.45
CA PRO A 100 -7.05 -2.08 1.03
C PRO A 100 -6.89 -0.93 2.02
N GLY A 101 -5.75 -0.89 2.73
CA GLY A 101 -5.54 0.06 3.83
C GLY A 101 -5.18 1.48 3.41
N VAL A 102 -4.43 1.65 2.32
CA VAL A 102 -3.86 2.96 1.94
C VAL A 102 -4.92 4.02 1.69
N ALA A 103 -5.92 3.73 0.82
CA ALA A 103 -6.98 4.68 0.53
C ALA A 103 -7.87 4.95 1.75
N ALA A 104 -8.14 3.92 2.56
CA ALA A 104 -8.93 4.04 3.78
C ALA A 104 -8.24 4.93 4.83
N LEU A 105 -6.95 4.72 5.09
CA LEU A 105 -6.16 5.53 6.03
C LEU A 105 -6.09 6.98 5.55
N ALA A 106 -5.75 7.21 4.28
CA ALA A 106 -5.63 8.55 3.73
C ALA A 106 -6.94 9.32 3.76
N ALA A 107 -8.07 8.65 3.49
CA ALA A 107 -9.39 9.22 3.59
C ALA A 107 -9.79 9.57 5.04
N LEU A 108 -9.34 8.77 6.02
CA LEU A 108 -9.59 9.01 7.44
C LEU A 108 -8.71 10.11 8.04
N TRP A 109 -7.54 10.37 7.47
CA TRP A 109 -6.55 11.27 8.06
C TRP A 109 -7.10 12.65 8.46
N PRO A 110 -7.92 13.33 7.66
CA PRO A 110 -8.50 14.61 8.04
C PRO A 110 -9.42 14.56 9.28
N MET A 111 -9.84 13.38 9.70
CA MET A 111 -10.66 13.17 10.89
C MET A 111 -9.83 12.77 12.12
N ALA A 112 -8.54 12.47 11.95
CA ALA A 112 -7.69 11.88 12.98
C ALA A 112 -7.61 12.73 14.27
N SER A 113 -7.65 14.07 14.16
CA SER A 113 -7.66 14.96 15.33
C SER A 113 -8.97 14.97 16.13
N ARG A 114 -10.06 14.47 15.53
CA ARG A 114 -11.40 14.44 16.14
C ARG A 114 -11.77 13.06 16.67
N LEU A 115 -10.97 12.04 16.37
CA LEU A 115 -11.19 10.65 16.77
C LEU A 115 -10.19 10.27 17.84
N THR A 116 -10.61 9.47 18.83
CA THR A 116 -9.65 8.74 19.65
C THR A 116 -8.91 7.73 18.77
N TYR A 117 -7.77 7.25 19.25
CA TYR A 117 -7.01 6.25 18.48
C TYR A 117 -7.81 4.98 18.23
N GLY A 118 -8.56 4.52 19.22
CA GLY A 118 -9.46 3.39 19.10
C GLY A 118 -10.54 3.58 18.03
N GLN A 119 -11.16 4.76 17.98
CA GLN A 119 -12.13 5.10 16.94
C GLN A 119 -11.50 5.14 15.55
N PHE A 120 -10.30 5.71 15.44
CA PHE A 120 -9.54 5.73 14.18
C PHE A 120 -9.19 4.32 13.72
N LEU A 121 -8.59 3.50 14.58
CA LEU A 121 -8.23 2.11 14.28
C LEU A 121 -9.45 1.28 13.87
N LYS A 122 -10.56 1.40 14.61
CA LYS A 122 -11.78 0.68 14.29
C LYS A 122 -12.33 1.08 12.92
N SER A 123 -12.35 2.36 12.60
CA SER A 123 -12.80 2.85 11.29
C SER A 123 -11.87 2.37 10.17
N LEU A 124 -10.55 2.34 10.42
CA LEU A 124 -9.57 1.80 9.49
C LEU A 124 -9.78 0.29 9.26
N VAL A 125 -10.05 -0.49 10.32
CA VAL A 125 -10.40 -1.92 10.21
C VAL A 125 -11.64 -2.09 9.34
N VAL A 126 -12.71 -1.32 9.58
CA VAL A 126 -13.92 -1.38 8.75
C VAL A 126 -13.59 -1.13 7.28
N GLY A 127 -12.81 -0.08 6.98
CA GLY A 127 -12.38 0.23 5.62
C GLY A 127 -11.54 -0.87 4.99
N TYR A 128 -10.58 -1.43 5.73
CA TYR A 128 -9.74 -2.53 5.26
C TYR A 128 -10.57 -3.76 4.93
N GLU A 129 -11.44 -4.17 5.84
CA GLU A 129 -12.29 -5.36 5.71
C GLU A 129 -13.21 -5.27 4.48
N ILE A 130 -13.85 -4.12 4.27
CA ILE A 130 -14.70 -3.92 3.10
C ILE A 130 -13.86 -3.81 1.84
N GLY A 131 -12.77 -3.05 1.84
CA GLY A 131 -11.86 -2.93 0.70
C GLY A 131 -11.29 -4.27 0.25
N ALA A 132 -10.81 -5.11 1.17
CA ALA A 132 -10.26 -6.43 0.86
C ALA A 132 -11.30 -7.37 0.25
N ARG A 133 -12.52 -7.43 0.83
CA ARG A 133 -13.62 -8.25 0.30
C ARG A 133 -14.10 -7.75 -1.07
N MET A 134 -14.18 -6.45 -1.27
CA MET A 134 -14.53 -5.87 -2.57
C MET A 134 -13.47 -6.15 -3.63
N GLY A 135 -12.18 -6.06 -3.28
CA GLY A 135 -11.07 -6.42 -4.18
C GLY A 135 -11.09 -7.89 -4.58
N ALA A 136 -11.46 -8.78 -3.65
CA ALA A 136 -11.64 -10.19 -3.93
C ALA A 136 -12.86 -10.45 -4.86
N SER A 137 -13.91 -9.66 -4.73
CA SER A 137 -15.17 -9.81 -5.47
C SER A 137 -15.16 -9.12 -6.84
N LEU A 138 -14.57 -7.91 -6.91
CA LEU A 138 -14.50 -7.10 -8.14
C LEU A 138 -13.21 -7.41 -8.90
N ARG A 139 -13.23 -8.42 -9.75
CA ARG A 139 -12.08 -8.78 -10.60
C ARG A 139 -12.00 -7.83 -11.80
N ILE A 140 -11.11 -6.85 -11.75
CA ILE A 140 -10.87 -5.92 -12.84
C ILE A 140 -10.47 -6.62 -14.14
N ASN A 141 -10.65 -5.96 -15.28
CA ASN A 141 -10.29 -6.51 -16.58
C ASN A 141 -8.78 -6.33 -16.87
N PRO A 142 -8.19 -7.19 -17.72
CA PRO A 142 -6.82 -6.99 -18.19
C PRO A 142 -6.63 -5.58 -18.74
N GLY A 143 -5.51 -4.95 -18.40
CA GLY A 143 -5.22 -3.56 -18.78
C GLY A 143 -5.75 -2.50 -17.82
N MET A 144 -6.58 -2.87 -16.84
CA MET A 144 -6.96 -2.00 -15.73
C MET A 144 -5.96 -2.11 -14.57
N HIS A 145 -5.96 -1.10 -13.70
CA HIS A 145 -5.20 -1.07 -12.45
C HIS A 145 -6.14 -1.05 -11.23
N VAL A 146 -5.86 -1.86 -10.24
CA VAL A 146 -6.70 -2.01 -9.03
C VAL A 146 -6.78 -0.74 -8.19
N ASP A 147 -5.69 0.01 -8.07
CA ASP A 147 -5.55 1.14 -7.15
C ASP A 147 -6.58 2.27 -7.39
N GLY A 148 -7.04 2.45 -8.61
CA GLY A 148 -8.06 3.47 -8.94
C GLY A 148 -9.49 2.93 -8.94
N ASN A 149 -9.75 1.74 -8.41
CA ASN A 149 -11.06 1.10 -8.48
C ASN A 149 -11.61 0.82 -7.07
N TRP A 150 -11.73 -0.43 -6.69
CA TRP A 150 -12.38 -0.88 -5.45
C TRP A 150 -11.79 -0.30 -4.13
N PRO A 151 -10.54 0.22 -4.02
CA PRO A 151 -10.10 0.86 -2.77
C PRO A 151 -10.98 2.03 -2.34
N ALA A 152 -11.67 2.69 -3.29
CA ALA A 152 -12.64 3.74 -2.98
C ALA A 152 -13.82 3.24 -2.13
N LEU A 153 -14.22 1.97 -2.29
CA LEU A 153 -15.30 1.36 -1.53
C LEU A 153 -14.92 1.15 -0.07
N GLY A 154 -13.66 0.71 0.16
CA GLY A 154 -13.07 0.63 1.50
C GLY A 154 -12.94 2.00 2.16
N ALA A 155 -12.47 3.00 1.42
CA ALA A 155 -12.37 4.37 1.91
C ALA A 155 -13.75 4.96 2.28
N ALA A 156 -14.78 4.70 1.48
CA ALA A 156 -16.16 5.13 1.79
C ALA A 156 -16.67 4.49 3.08
N ALA A 157 -16.45 3.19 3.27
CA ALA A 157 -16.84 2.48 4.48
C ALA A 157 -16.10 3.01 5.72
N ALA A 158 -14.80 3.27 5.61
CA ALA A 158 -13.98 3.81 6.71
C ALA A 158 -14.48 5.18 7.17
N VAL A 159 -14.66 6.11 6.22
CA VAL A 159 -15.11 7.48 6.53
C VAL A 159 -16.55 7.49 7.04
N ALA A 160 -17.45 6.70 6.43
CA ALA A 160 -18.83 6.59 6.88
C ALA A 160 -18.93 6.06 8.32
N HIS A 161 -18.11 5.05 8.67
CA HIS A 161 -18.00 4.55 10.05
C HIS A 161 -17.48 5.64 11.02
N ALA A 162 -16.43 6.36 10.61
CA ALA A 162 -15.87 7.45 11.43
C ALA A 162 -16.84 8.62 11.64
N LEU A 163 -17.78 8.83 10.73
CA LEU A 163 -18.88 9.80 10.86
C LEU A 163 -20.01 9.30 11.78
N GLY A 164 -19.92 8.07 12.30
CA GLY A 164 -20.95 7.47 13.16
C GLY A 164 -22.21 7.02 12.40
N LEU A 165 -22.09 6.76 11.09
CA LEU A 165 -23.22 6.27 10.29
C LEU A 165 -23.55 4.82 10.66
N THR A 166 -24.84 4.48 10.55
CA THR A 166 -25.31 3.10 10.80
C THR A 166 -24.78 2.13 9.74
N PRO A 167 -24.76 0.81 10.01
CA PRO A 167 -24.36 -0.18 9.01
C PRO A 167 -25.12 -0.07 7.68
N ASP A 168 -26.42 0.23 7.71
CA ASP A 168 -27.22 0.45 6.50
C ASP A 168 -26.78 1.70 5.72
N GLN A 169 -26.44 2.78 6.41
CA GLN A 169 -25.90 3.99 5.80
C GLN A 169 -24.48 3.76 5.24
N ILE A 170 -23.68 2.91 5.90
CA ILE A 170 -22.36 2.53 5.35
C ILE A 170 -22.53 1.72 4.06
N VAL A 171 -23.51 0.81 3.97
CA VAL A 171 -23.87 0.14 2.71
C VAL A 171 -24.22 1.17 1.63
N GLN A 172 -24.97 2.20 1.96
CA GLN A 172 -25.30 3.28 1.01
C GLN A 172 -24.04 4.05 0.58
N ALA A 173 -23.08 4.34 1.50
CA ALA A 173 -21.85 5.03 1.14
C ALA A 173 -20.97 4.18 0.19
N VAL A 174 -20.91 2.87 0.40
CA VAL A 174 -20.23 1.94 -0.52
C VAL A 174 -20.92 1.92 -1.88
N ASN A 175 -22.26 1.86 -1.92
CA ASN A 175 -23.01 1.93 -3.17
C ASN A 175 -22.87 3.29 -3.86
N MET A 176 -22.81 4.40 -3.11
CA MET A 176 -22.55 5.75 -3.63
C MET A 176 -21.21 5.83 -4.35
N ALA A 177 -20.14 5.31 -3.71
CA ALA A 177 -18.82 5.25 -4.35
C ALA A 177 -18.84 4.34 -5.58
N ALA A 178 -19.57 3.22 -5.53
CA ALA A 178 -19.67 2.28 -6.65
C ALA A 178 -20.29 2.89 -7.91
N CYS A 179 -21.21 3.84 -7.76
CA CYS A 179 -21.79 4.57 -8.89
C CYS A 179 -20.77 5.37 -9.72
N GLN A 180 -19.58 5.64 -9.16
CA GLN A 180 -18.58 6.54 -9.73
C GLN A 180 -17.19 5.91 -9.86
N LEU A 181 -17.07 4.60 -9.68
CA LEU A 181 -15.77 3.93 -9.78
C LEU A 181 -15.13 4.14 -11.15
N PRO A 182 -13.91 4.66 -11.22
CA PRO A 182 -13.22 4.89 -12.47
C PRO A 182 -12.66 3.58 -13.06
N MET A 183 -12.36 3.63 -14.36
CA MET A 183 -11.54 2.65 -15.07
C MET A 183 -10.12 3.19 -15.18
N SER A 184 -9.27 2.86 -14.22
CA SER A 184 -7.86 3.26 -14.26
C SER A 184 -7.03 2.26 -15.05
N LEU A 185 -6.06 2.77 -15.83
CA LEU A 185 -5.26 1.98 -16.77
C LEU A 185 -3.98 1.45 -16.12
N TYR A 186 -3.59 0.22 -16.49
CA TYR A 186 -2.27 -0.33 -16.15
C TYR A 186 -1.14 0.27 -17.03
N TRP A 187 -1.50 0.96 -18.11
CA TRP A 187 -0.57 1.53 -19.07
C TRP A 187 0.56 2.39 -18.45
N PRO A 188 0.29 3.32 -17.49
CA PRO A 188 1.35 4.11 -16.87
C PRO A 188 2.42 3.27 -16.18
N VAL A 189 2.09 2.10 -15.63
CA VAL A 189 3.09 1.19 -15.05
C VAL A 189 4.06 0.69 -16.12
N ARG A 190 3.54 0.31 -17.30
CA ARG A 190 4.36 -0.19 -18.41
C ARG A 190 5.23 0.89 -19.03
N SER A 191 4.68 2.09 -19.22
CA SER A 191 5.41 3.23 -19.78
C SER A 191 6.38 3.87 -18.80
N GLY A 192 6.22 3.63 -17.49
CA GLY A 192 7.05 4.22 -16.44
C GLY A 192 6.59 5.61 -16.01
N ASP A 193 5.32 5.95 -16.28
CA ASP A 193 4.73 7.24 -15.96
C ASP A 193 4.08 7.24 -14.57
N THR A 194 4.28 8.32 -13.82
CA THR A 194 3.83 8.44 -12.43
C THR A 194 2.34 8.70 -12.26
N ALA A 195 1.55 8.80 -13.35
CA ALA A 195 0.09 8.92 -13.28
C ALA A 195 -0.55 7.82 -12.42
N ARG A 196 -0.01 6.59 -12.45
CA ARG A 196 -0.45 5.48 -11.62
C ARG A 196 -0.44 5.82 -10.13
N ASN A 197 0.50 6.63 -9.65
CA ASN A 197 0.65 6.96 -8.23
C ASN A 197 -0.49 7.85 -7.70
N THR A 198 -1.26 8.52 -8.58
CA THR A 198 -2.43 9.31 -8.19
C THR A 198 -3.69 8.48 -7.92
N TYR A 199 -3.73 7.21 -8.33
CA TYR A 199 -4.95 6.41 -8.35
C TYR A 199 -5.55 6.18 -6.95
N LEU A 200 -4.72 5.80 -5.97
CA LEU A 200 -5.18 5.64 -4.59
C LEU A 200 -5.63 6.97 -3.96
N GLY A 201 -5.02 8.09 -4.38
CA GLY A 201 -5.45 9.41 -3.94
C GLY A 201 -6.86 9.75 -4.42
N HIS A 202 -7.15 9.50 -5.68
CA HIS A 202 -8.51 9.66 -6.22
C HIS A 202 -9.50 8.68 -5.60
N ALA A 203 -9.08 7.44 -5.31
CA ALA A 203 -9.91 6.49 -4.59
C ALA A 203 -10.26 6.97 -3.17
N ALA A 204 -9.29 7.55 -2.44
CA ALA A 204 -9.51 8.13 -1.12
C ALA A 204 -10.48 9.33 -1.18
N GLN A 205 -10.32 10.24 -2.14
CA GLN A 205 -11.22 11.39 -2.34
C GLN A 205 -12.65 10.94 -2.68
N LEU A 206 -12.79 9.95 -3.57
CA LEU A 206 -14.09 9.40 -3.92
C LEU A 206 -14.77 8.78 -2.70
N GLY A 207 -14.03 8.02 -1.89
CA GLY A 207 -14.55 7.44 -0.66
C GLY A 207 -15.03 8.50 0.34
N GLN A 208 -14.24 9.56 0.55
CA GLN A 208 -14.63 10.69 1.40
C GLN A 208 -15.92 11.36 0.92
N SER A 209 -15.98 11.71 -0.36
CA SER A 209 -17.13 12.41 -0.94
C SER A 209 -18.40 11.56 -0.90
N ALA A 210 -18.29 10.25 -1.13
CA ALA A 210 -19.41 9.32 -1.05
C ALA A 210 -19.97 9.22 0.38
N ALA A 211 -19.12 9.11 1.39
CA ALA A 211 -19.53 9.07 2.79
C ALA A 211 -20.21 10.37 3.23
N LEU A 212 -19.62 11.52 2.87
CA LEU A 212 -20.20 12.83 3.17
C LEU A 212 -21.54 13.06 2.47
N ALA A 213 -21.71 12.61 1.23
CA ALA A 213 -22.96 12.69 0.51
C ALA A 213 -24.07 11.94 1.24
N VAL A 214 -23.81 10.71 1.69
CA VAL A 214 -24.77 9.91 2.45
C VAL A 214 -25.08 10.54 3.81
N ALA A 215 -24.06 11.02 4.51
CA ALA A 215 -24.24 11.75 5.77
C ALA A 215 -25.13 12.99 5.61
N SER A 216 -25.16 13.58 4.41
CA SER A 216 -26.02 14.72 4.05
C SER A 216 -27.41 14.33 3.53
N GLY A 217 -27.76 13.02 3.52
CA GLY A 217 -29.04 12.52 3.07
C GLY A 217 -29.17 12.24 1.57
N ILE A 218 -28.06 12.33 0.81
CA ILE A 218 -28.02 11.92 -0.61
C ILE A 218 -28.01 10.39 -0.67
N THR A 219 -28.85 9.81 -1.53
CA THR A 219 -29.06 8.37 -1.60
C THR A 219 -28.40 7.74 -2.82
N ALA A 220 -28.00 6.47 -2.69
CA ALA A 220 -27.53 5.62 -3.79
C ALA A 220 -28.48 4.42 -3.99
N PRO A 221 -28.64 3.92 -5.22
CA PRO A 221 -29.42 2.72 -5.45
C PRO A 221 -28.80 1.50 -4.76
N ALA A 222 -29.63 0.63 -4.19
CA ALA A 222 -29.18 -0.66 -3.72
C ALA A 222 -28.60 -1.49 -4.88
N GLY A 223 -27.52 -2.27 -4.61
CA GLY A 223 -26.91 -3.13 -5.60
C GLY A 223 -25.97 -2.42 -6.59
N SER A 224 -25.60 -1.15 -6.36
CA SER A 224 -24.71 -0.39 -7.26
C SER A 224 -23.37 -1.06 -7.50
N VAL A 225 -22.82 -1.78 -6.51
CA VAL A 225 -21.58 -2.55 -6.69
C VAL A 225 -21.74 -3.65 -7.75
N ALA A 226 -22.84 -4.40 -7.69
CA ALA A 226 -23.13 -5.44 -8.66
C ALA A 226 -23.42 -4.86 -10.05
N GLU A 227 -24.13 -3.73 -10.10
CA GLU A 227 -24.41 -3.03 -11.35
C GLU A 227 -23.14 -2.45 -11.99
N TYR A 228 -22.23 -1.87 -11.19
CA TYR A 228 -20.93 -1.46 -11.68
C TYR A 228 -20.16 -2.65 -12.29
N ALA A 229 -20.13 -3.80 -11.63
CA ALA A 229 -19.47 -4.98 -12.17
C ALA A 229 -20.08 -5.40 -13.52
N ARG A 230 -21.40 -5.39 -13.62
CA ARG A 230 -22.12 -5.72 -14.87
C ARG A 230 -21.85 -4.72 -16.00
N VAL A 231 -21.94 -3.42 -15.74
CA VAL A 231 -21.80 -2.37 -16.76
C VAL A 231 -20.35 -2.01 -17.02
N GLY A 232 -19.56 -1.77 -15.97
CA GLY A 232 -18.19 -1.31 -16.08
C GLY A 232 -17.19 -2.42 -16.36
N LEU A 233 -17.38 -3.62 -15.78
CA LEU A 233 -16.48 -4.75 -15.98
C LEU A 233 -17.01 -5.80 -16.98
N GLY A 234 -18.28 -5.69 -17.40
CA GLY A 234 -18.91 -6.61 -18.36
C GLY A 234 -19.16 -8.02 -17.80
N LYS A 235 -19.13 -8.21 -16.49
CA LYS A 235 -19.28 -9.51 -15.81
C LYS A 235 -19.84 -9.32 -14.40
N PRO A 236 -20.54 -10.33 -13.85
CA PRO A 236 -20.98 -10.26 -12.46
C PRO A 236 -19.77 -10.27 -11.52
N PRO A 237 -19.91 -9.74 -10.29
CA PRO A 237 -18.89 -9.90 -9.25
C PRO A 237 -18.74 -11.38 -8.90
N VAL A 238 -17.55 -11.77 -8.47
CA VAL A 238 -17.32 -13.07 -7.81
C VAL A 238 -18.06 -13.04 -6.46
N ALA A 239 -18.39 -14.20 -5.92
CA ALA A 239 -19.08 -14.31 -4.63
C ALA A 239 -18.36 -13.46 -3.56
N PHE A 240 -19.16 -12.62 -2.88
CA PHE A 240 -18.67 -11.79 -1.79
C PHE A 240 -18.40 -12.67 -0.55
N ASP A 241 -17.20 -12.58 0.01
CA ASP A 241 -16.86 -13.28 1.25
C ASP A 241 -17.51 -12.56 2.44
N ASP A 242 -18.55 -13.14 3.02
CA ASP A 242 -19.21 -12.67 4.23
C ASP A 242 -18.84 -13.49 5.48
N GLY A 243 -17.80 -14.32 5.38
CA GLY A 243 -17.27 -15.14 6.47
C GLY A 243 -16.78 -14.31 7.67
N PRO A 244 -16.61 -14.97 8.84
CA PRO A 244 -16.25 -14.31 10.09
C PRO A 244 -14.77 -13.89 10.16
N ASP A 245 -13.91 -14.43 9.31
CA ASP A 245 -12.47 -14.19 9.35
C ASP A 245 -12.14 -12.73 9.03
N PHE A 246 -11.24 -12.15 9.82
CA PHE A 246 -10.73 -10.82 9.55
C PHE A 246 -9.73 -10.84 8.38
N GLN A 247 -9.99 -10.05 7.36
CA GLN A 247 -9.12 -9.93 6.19
C GLN A 247 -7.82 -9.18 6.53
N LEU A 248 -7.85 -8.26 7.50
CA LEU A 248 -6.66 -7.56 7.95
C LEU A 248 -5.59 -8.51 8.49
N LEU A 249 -5.97 -9.64 9.09
CA LEU A 249 -5.02 -10.66 9.55
C LEU A 249 -4.33 -11.41 8.38
N LYS A 250 -4.82 -11.26 7.16
CA LYS A 250 -4.24 -11.80 5.93
C LYS A 250 -3.43 -10.74 5.15
N ALA A 251 -3.29 -9.53 5.72
CA ALA A 251 -2.42 -8.51 5.17
C ALA A 251 -0.96 -8.97 5.18
N TYR A 252 -0.22 -8.63 4.14
CA TYR A 252 1.23 -8.70 4.16
C TYR A 252 1.84 -7.30 4.19
N PHE A 253 2.89 -7.15 4.97
CA PHE A 253 3.73 -5.96 4.97
C PHE A 253 4.95 -6.20 4.08
N LYS A 254 5.41 -5.18 3.37
CA LYS A 254 6.54 -5.30 2.44
C LYS A 254 7.84 -4.91 3.13
N PRO A 255 8.85 -5.79 3.19
CA PRO A 255 10.19 -5.42 3.65
C PRO A 255 10.92 -4.55 2.63
N TYR A 256 10.57 -4.68 1.34
CA TYR A 256 11.24 -4.02 0.23
C TYR A 256 10.32 -3.08 -0.53
N ALA A 257 10.88 -1.98 -1.00
CA ALA A 257 10.19 -0.96 -1.81
C ALA A 257 10.09 -1.39 -3.28
N ALA A 258 9.35 -2.46 -3.55
CA ALA A 258 9.12 -3.00 -4.88
C ALA A 258 7.80 -3.78 -4.92
N VAL A 259 7.34 -4.11 -6.13
CA VAL A 259 6.23 -5.04 -6.30
C VAL A 259 6.59 -6.42 -5.74
N ARG A 260 5.62 -7.13 -5.18
CA ARG A 260 5.86 -8.38 -4.42
C ARG A 260 6.68 -9.44 -5.17
N HIS A 261 6.54 -9.53 -6.47
CA HIS A 261 7.31 -10.49 -7.29
C HIS A 261 8.83 -10.30 -7.22
N VAL A 262 9.30 -9.06 -7.01
CA VAL A 262 10.74 -8.74 -6.90
C VAL A 262 11.34 -9.24 -5.59
N HIS A 263 10.53 -9.37 -4.54
CA HIS A 263 11.00 -9.68 -3.18
C HIS A 263 11.70 -11.04 -3.08
N TYR A 264 11.25 -12.06 -3.81
CA TYR A 264 11.85 -13.40 -3.77
C TYR A 264 13.30 -13.38 -4.26
N GLY A 265 13.56 -12.75 -5.42
CA GLY A 265 14.90 -12.58 -5.95
C GLY A 265 15.79 -11.68 -5.07
N ALA A 266 15.20 -10.61 -4.50
CA ALA A 266 15.92 -9.72 -3.60
C ALA A 266 16.36 -10.45 -2.30
N LEU A 267 15.49 -11.25 -1.69
CA LEU A 267 15.83 -12.01 -0.49
C LEU A 267 16.91 -13.07 -0.79
N ALA A 268 16.83 -13.75 -1.94
CA ALA A 268 17.87 -14.68 -2.36
C ALA A 268 19.23 -13.97 -2.57
N ALA A 269 19.20 -12.75 -3.11
CA ALA A 269 20.40 -11.93 -3.29
C ALA A 269 21.01 -11.50 -1.95
N ASP A 270 20.20 -11.11 -0.99
CA ASP A 270 20.64 -10.73 0.35
C ASP A 270 21.36 -11.89 1.06
N ALA A 271 20.82 -13.10 0.97
CA ALA A 271 21.39 -14.31 1.55
C ALA A 271 22.79 -14.64 0.97
N LEU A 272 23.05 -14.33 -0.30
CA LEU A 272 24.31 -14.64 -0.97
C LEU A 272 25.33 -13.49 -0.93
N ARG A 273 24.86 -12.26 -0.72
CA ARG A 273 25.63 -11.03 -0.88
C ARG A 273 26.98 -11.03 -0.15
N ALA A 274 27.01 -11.49 1.10
CA ALA A 274 28.23 -11.47 1.92
C ALA A 274 29.34 -12.44 1.42
N ALA A 275 28.97 -13.45 0.62
CA ALA A 275 29.88 -14.46 0.12
C ALA A 275 30.40 -14.16 -1.30
N ILE A 276 29.99 -13.04 -1.92
CA ILE A 276 30.25 -12.75 -3.33
C ILE A 276 31.07 -11.49 -3.49
N ASP A 277 32.17 -11.61 -4.22
CA ASP A 277 32.92 -10.48 -4.77
C ASP A 277 32.22 -10.01 -6.06
N LEU A 278 31.54 -8.86 -5.99
CA LEU A 278 30.75 -8.33 -7.11
C LEU A 278 31.56 -8.02 -8.37
N ASP A 279 32.84 -7.69 -8.21
CA ASP A 279 33.75 -7.41 -9.34
C ASP A 279 34.09 -8.70 -10.13
N ARG A 280 33.96 -9.85 -9.48
CA ARG A 280 34.20 -11.18 -10.07
C ARG A 280 32.95 -11.88 -10.59
N VAL A 281 31.76 -11.30 -10.41
CA VAL A 281 30.52 -11.88 -10.93
C VAL A 281 30.58 -11.93 -12.46
N ASP A 282 30.38 -13.12 -13.02
CA ASP A 282 30.28 -13.36 -14.46
C ASP A 282 28.81 -13.37 -14.91
N THR A 283 28.00 -14.25 -14.33
CA THR A 283 26.57 -14.40 -14.66
C THR A 283 25.71 -14.50 -13.41
N VAL A 284 24.49 -13.97 -13.51
CA VAL A 284 23.45 -14.05 -12.47
C VAL A 284 22.20 -14.62 -13.12
N VAL A 285 21.74 -15.79 -12.69
CA VAL A 285 20.52 -16.42 -13.20
C VAL A 285 19.47 -16.45 -12.10
N LEU A 286 18.31 -15.83 -12.35
CA LEU A 286 17.13 -15.88 -11.51
C LEU A 286 16.09 -16.79 -12.15
N GLN A 287 15.83 -17.93 -11.53
CA GLN A 287 14.70 -18.80 -11.86
C GLN A 287 13.49 -18.39 -11.00
N ILE A 288 12.35 -18.14 -11.63
CA ILE A 288 11.16 -17.61 -10.95
C ILE A 288 9.89 -18.04 -11.70
N TYR A 289 8.74 -18.08 -11.05
CA TYR A 289 7.45 -18.40 -11.65
C TYR A 289 7.04 -17.39 -12.75
N GLU A 290 6.24 -17.83 -13.73
CA GLU A 290 5.92 -17.09 -14.96
C GLU A 290 5.24 -15.73 -14.70
N GLU A 291 4.26 -15.67 -13.77
CA GLU A 291 3.55 -14.43 -13.44
C GLU A 291 4.52 -13.28 -13.10
N ALA A 292 5.63 -13.57 -12.41
CA ALA A 292 6.64 -12.57 -12.08
C ALA A 292 7.31 -11.98 -13.33
N THR A 293 7.54 -12.77 -14.36
CA THR A 293 8.15 -12.30 -15.61
C THR A 293 7.19 -11.46 -16.46
N ILE A 294 5.89 -11.73 -16.39
CA ILE A 294 4.86 -10.96 -17.08
C ILE A 294 4.80 -9.52 -16.55
N TYR A 295 4.81 -9.35 -15.22
CA TYR A 295 4.69 -8.04 -14.59
C TYR A 295 6.02 -7.33 -14.36
N CYS A 296 7.13 -8.06 -14.21
CA CYS A 296 8.42 -7.52 -13.76
C CYS A 296 9.60 -7.85 -14.70
N GLY A 297 9.32 -8.21 -15.94
CA GLY A 297 10.32 -8.64 -16.91
C GLY A 297 11.15 -7.51 -17.55
N ASN A 298 10.93 -6.24 -17.22
CA ASN A 298 11.74 -5.14 -17.74
C ASN A 298 13.16 -5.20 -17.18
N ARG A 299 14.14 -5.50 -18.05
CA ARG A 299 15.55 -5.67 -17.72
C ARG A 299 16.40 -4.40 -17.85
N ALA A 300 15.81 -3.28 -18.26
CA ALA A 300 16.50 -2.01 -18.44
C ALA A 300 15.56 -0.84 -18.09
N PRO A 301 15.11 -0.76 -16.82
CA PRO A 301 14.19 0.28 -16.40
C PRO A 301 14.82 1.67 -16.56
N GLN A 302 14.10 2.58 -17.18
CA GLN A 302 14.53 3.96 -17.45
C GLN A 302 14.00 4.95 -16.41
N THR A 303 13.02 4.55 -15.62
CA THR A 303 12.42 5.37 -14.57
C THR A 303 12.39 4.63 -13.23
N PRO A 304 12.37 5.36 -12.10
CA PRO A 304 12.19 4.74 -10.78
C PRO A 304 10.96 3.83 -10.70
N LEU A 305 9.84 4.24 -11.32
CA LEU A 305 8.62 3.43 -11.34
C LEU A 305 8.84 2.10 -12.08
N GLN A 306 9.49 2.11 -13.24
CA GLN A 306 9.83 0.86 -13.93
C GLN A 306 10.77 -0.02 -13.11
N ALA A 307 11.69 0.58 -12.36
CA ALA A 307 12.63 -0.16 -11.51
C ALA A 307 11.94 -0.87 -10.33
N GLN A 308 10.88 -0.27 -9.77
CA GLN A 308 10.06 -0.90 -8.74
C GLN A 308 9.34 -2.18 -9.24
N PHE A 309 9.22 -2.33 -10.55
CA PHE A 309 8.65 -3.48 -11.25
C PHE A 309 9.71 -4.23 -12.10
N SER A 310 10.97 -4.24 -11.68
CA SER A 310 12.07 -4.91 -12.39
C SER A 310 12.76 -5.93 -11.51
N LEU A 311 12.69 -7.22 -11.91
CA LEU A 311 13.39 -8.31 -11.24
C LEU A 311 14.91 -8.10 -11.26
N SER A 312 15.47 -7.70 -12.42
CA SER A 312 16.91 -7.50 -12.58
C SER A 312 17.41 -6.32 -11.75
N PHE A 313 16.68 -5.21 -11.73
CA PHE A 313 17.07 -4.04 -10.94
C PHE A 313 17.04 -4.32 -9.43
N GLY A 314 15.93 -4.88 -8.93
CA GLY A 314 15.79 -5.16 -7.49
C GLY A 314 16.84 -6.14 -6.98
N LEU A 315 17.15 -7.18 -7.77
CA LEU A 315 18.20 -8.15 -7.45
C LEU A 315 19.58 -7.50 -7.46
N ALA A 316 19.91 -6.73 -8.49
CA ALA A 316 21.20 -6.04 -8.59
C ALA A 316 21.40 -5.00 -7.48
N ALA A 317 20.35 -4.26 -7.12
CA ALA A 317 20.38 -3.30 -6.02
C ALA A 317 20.64 -3.99 -4.67
N MET A 318 19.98 -5.12 -4.42
CA MET A 318 20.21 -5.90 -3.20
C MET A 318 21.63 -6.46 -3.14
N LEU A 319 22.16 -7.04 -4.20
CA LEU A 319 23.54 -7.51 -4.24
C LEU A 319 24.52 -6.37 -3.96
N ARG A 320 24.31 -5.19 -4.58
CA ARG A 320 25.24 -4.08 -4.50
C ARG A 320 25.21 -3.38 -3.15
N TRP A 321 24.03 -3.09 -2.61
CA TRP A 321 23.89 -2.25 -1.41
C TRP A 321 23.31 -2.97 -0.19
N GLY A 322 22.76 -4.17 -0.34
CA GLY A 322 22.08 -4.89 0.74
C GLY A 322 20.78 -4.20 1.18
N ARG A 323 20.20 -3.37 0.31
CA ARG A 323 18.96 -2.68 0.61
C ARG A 323 18.12 -2.50 -0.65
N LEU A 324 16.80 -2.50 -0.49
CA LEU A 324 15.83 -2.26 -1.54
C LEU A 324 14.69 -1.41 -0.94
N ASP A 325 15.01 -0.18 -0.62
CA ASP A 325 14.16 0.80 0.01
C ASP A 325 14.04 2.07 -0.85
N PRO A 326 13.26 3.11 -0.47
CA PRO A 326 13.08 4.32 -1.26
C PRO A 326 14.38 5.03 -1.68
N TRP A 327 15.46 4.88 -0.92
CA TRP A 327 16.74 5.53 -1.20
C TRP A 327 17.33 5.13 -2.56
N ILE A 328 17.19 3.86 -2.95
CA ILE A 328 17.78 3.36 -4.22
C ILE A 328 17.14 3.97 -5.48
N TYR A 329 15.92 4.47 -5.37
CA TYR A 329 15.19 5.09 -6.48
C TYR A 329 15.48 6.59 -6.64
N ARG A 330 16.23 7.18 -5.71
CA ARG A 330 16.67 8.59 -5.77
C ARG A 330 17.99 8.70 -6.54
N LYS A 331 18.28 9.88 -7.08
CA LYS A 331 19.60 10.20 -7.61
C LYS A 331 20.58 10.43 -6.45
N PRO A 332 21.87 10.02 -6.58
CA PRO A 332 22.51 9.38 -7.74
C PRO A 332 22.32 7.86 -7.84
N GLN A 333 21.77 7.17 -6.85
CA GLN A 333 21.74 5.72 -6.75
C GLN A 333 21.05 5.05 -7.96
N PHE A 334 19.90 5.56 -8.36
CA PHE A 334 19.17 5.03 -9.51
C PHE A 334 19.98 5.06 -10.80
N GLN A 335 20.91 6.02 -10.93
CA GLN A 335 21.74 6.21 -12.11
C GLN A 335 23.16 5.63 -11.98
N ASP A 336 23.47 4.90 -10.90
CA ASP A 336 24.81 4.33 -10.65
C ASP A 336 25.23 3.39 -11.80
N PRO A 337 26.31 3.71 -12.54
CA PRO A 337 26.77 2.89 -13.65
C PRO A 337 27.14 1.45 -13.24
N ALA A 338 27.71 1.26 -12.04
CA ALA A 338 28.11 -0.07 -11.58
C ALA A 338 26.89 -0.94 -11.25
N LEU A 339 25.79 -0.34 -10.76
CA LEU A 339 24.52 -1.05 -10.64
C LEU A 339 24.03 -1.54 -12.01
N ARG A 340 24.08 -0.69 -13.04
CA ARG A 340 23.62 -1.03 -14.39
C ARG A 340 24.48 -2.14 -15.04
N VAL A 341 25.79 -2.14 -14.79
CA VAL A 341 26.68 -3.24 -15.23
C VAL A 341 26.29 -4.56 -14.55
N LEU A 342 26.00 -4.55 -13.26
CA LEU A 342 25.54 -5.75 -12.54
C LEU A 342 24.16 -6.19 -13.01
N GLU A 343 23.21 -5.27 -13.16
CA GLU A 343 21.87 -5.54 -13.65
C GLU A 343 21.89 -6.21 -15.04
N ALA A 344 22.76 -5.77 -15.93
CA ALA A 344 22.89 -6.34 -17.28
C ALA A 344 23.32 -7.82 -17.28
N LYS A 345 23.99 -8.29 -16.21
CA LYS A 345 24.39 -9.70 -16.03
C LYS A 345 23.23 -10.60 -15.59
N VAL A 346 22.11 -10.03 -15.15
CA VAL A 346 20.97 -10.79 -14.66
C VAL A 346 20.21 -11.41 -15.84
N GLN A 347 20.04 -12.71 -15.81
CA GLN A 347 19.18 -13.49 -16.72
C GLN A 347 18.00 -14.03 -15.93
N VAL A 348 16.78 -13.76 -16.39
CA VAL A 348 15.56 -14.27 -15.77
C VAL A 348 15.04 -15.45 -16.56
N GLN A 349 14.79 -16.58 -15.89
CA GLN A 349 14.29 -17.81 -16.45
C GLN A 349 12.99 -18.22 -15.75
N VAL A 350 12.01 -18.70 -16.51
CA VAL A 350 10.76 -19.23 -15.94
C VAL A 350 11.00 -20.61 -15.35
N ASP A 351 10.64 -20.80 -14.09
CA ASP A 351 10.55 -22.12 -13.46
C ASP A 351 9.16 -22.72 -13.77
N ALA A 352 9.13 -23.69 -14.66
CA ALA A 352 7.90 -24.34 -15.08
C ALA A 352 7.22 -25.16 -13.96
N PRO A 353 7.93 -25.92 -13.11
CA PRO A 353 7.36 -26.58 -11.94
C PRO A 353 6.62 -25.64 -11.00
N TRP A 354 7.21 -24.53 -10.59
CA TRP A 354 6.53 -23.55 -9.70
C TRP A 354 5.30 -22.96 -10.37
N THR A 355 5.41 -22.62 -11.66
CA THR A 355 4.29 -22.07 -12.42
C THR A 355 3.10 -23.04 -12.49
N GLN A 356 3.36 -24.31 -12.81
CA GLN A 356 2.33 -25.34 -12.94
C GLN A 356 1.64 -25.67 -11.61
N GLN A 357 2.38 -25.59 -10.50
CA GLN A 357 1.87 -25.83 -9.14
C GLN A 357 1.21 -24.58 -8.54
N GLY A 358 1.24 -23.42 -9.21
CA GLY A 358 0.74 -22.14 -8.67
C GLY A 358 1.54 -21.64 -7.46
N LEU A 359 2.78 -22.09 -7.32
CA LEU A 359 3.66 -21.71 -6.22
C LEU A 359 4.45 -20.43 -6.58
N ARG A 360 4.80 -19.66 -5.56
CA ARG A 360 5.69 -18.51 -5.67
C ARG A 360 7.01 -18.81 -5.01
N GLY A 361 8.10 -18.47 -5.67
CA GLY A 361 9.45 -18.66 -5.18
C GLY A 361 10.47 -18.15 -6.18
N ALA A 362 11.75 -18.13 -5.78
CA ALA A 362 12.86 -17.82 -6.65
C ALA A 362 14.08 -18.67 -6.28
N ARG A 363 14.85 -19.09 -7.29
CA ARG A 363 16.18 -19.67 -7.14
C ARG A 363 17.18 -18.77 -7.84
N LEU A 364 18.17 -18.31 -7.09
CA LEU A 364 19.24 -17.45 -7.57
C LEU A 364 20.53 -18.26 -7.70
N LEU A 365 21.12 -18.24 -8.90
CA LEU A 365 22.41 -18.85 -9.18
C LEU A 365 23.39 -17.77 -9.64
N ILE A 366 24.55 -17.68 -9.01
CA ILE A 366 25.60 -16.71 -9.35
C ILE A 366 26.88 -17.49 -9.67
N ALA A 367 27.44 -17.27 -10.85
CA ALA A 367 28.75 -17.80 -11.25
C ALA A 367 29.77 -16.66 -11.29
N CYS A 368 30.97 -16.93 -10.74
CA CYS A 368 32.07 -15.99 -10.71
C CYS A 368 33.18 -16.41 -11.66
N GLN A 369 34.04 -15.45 -12.07
CA GLN A 369 35.17 -15.64 -12.99
C GLN A 369 36.21 -16.63 -12.49
N ASP A 370 36.31 -16.84 -11.17
CA ASP A 370 37.22 -17.83 -10.56
C ASP A 370 36.67 -19.27 -10.56
N GLY A 371 35.48 -19.46 -11.16
CA GLY A 371 34.78 -20.74 -11.24
C GLY A 371 33.90 -21.06 -10.03
N SER A 372 33.89 -20.22 -9.00
CA SER A 372 32.98 -20.40 -7.86
C SER A 372 31.52 -20.22 -8.27
N ARG A 373 30.61 -20.95 -7.61
CA ARG A 373 29.17 -20.91 -7.83
C ARG A 373 28.44 -20.78 -6.51
N HIS A 374 27.45 -19.92 -6.48
CA HIS A 374 26.61 -19.68 -5.31
C HIS A 374 25.14 -19.85 -5.69
N GLU A 375 24.38 -20.51 -4.84
CA GLU A 375 22.97 -20.79 -5.07
C GLU A 375 22.17 -20.56 -3.79
N HIS A 376 20.98 -19.96 -3.93
CA HIS A 376 20.03 -19.85 -2.83
C HIS A 376 18.60 -19.89 -3.38
N GLU A 377 17.73 -20.66 -2.69
CA GLU A 377 16.31 -20.81 -3.02
C GLU A 377 15.44 -20.14 -1.95
N VAL A 378 14.42 -19.43 -2.38
CA VAL A 378 13.44 -18.71 -1.53
C VAL A 378 12.04 -19.14 -1.95
N THR A 379 11.28 -19.68 -1.00
CA THR A 379 9.87 -20.10 -1.21
C THR A 379 8.88 -19.25 -0.41
N ALA A 380 9.35 -18.43 0.52
CA ALA A 380 8.57 -17.47 1.28
C ALA A 380 9.41 -16.21 1.54
N VAL A 381 8.77 -15.07 1.69
CA VAL A 381 9.42 -13.79 1.99
C VAL A 381 8.75 -13.13 3.20
N PRO A 382 9.46 -12.28 3.96
CA PRO A 382 8.87 -11.59 5.11
C PRO A 382 7.52 -10.94 4.76
N GLY A 383 6.53 -11.17 5.62
CA GLY A 383 5.14 -10.78 5.42
C GLY A 383 4.24 -11.86 4.80
N ASP A 384 4.79 -12.97 4.29
CA ASP A 384 3.98 -14.15 3.95
C ASP A 384 3.53 -14.88 5.23
N ALA A 385 2.48 -15.68 5.14
CA ALA A 385 1.96 -16.46 6.28
C ALA A 385 3.02 -17.40 6.88
N GLN A 386 3.91 -17.93 6.04
CA GLN A 386 5.02 -18.82 6.45
C GLN A 386 6.20 -18.03 7.06
N MET A 387 6.27 -16.71 6.83
CA MET A 387 7.34 -15.83 7.32
C MET A 387 6.72 -14.49 7.76
N PRO A 388 5.92 -14.48 8.85
CA PRO A 388 5.20 -13.30 9.28
C PRO A 388 6.17 -12.16 9.64
N PHE A 389 5.72 -10.93 9.41
CA PHE A 389 6.47 -9.75 9.82
C PHE A 389 6.50 -9.67 11.35
N THR A 390 7.57 -9.13 11.92
CA THR A 390 7.68 -8.85 13.34
C THR A 390 7.50 -7.36 13.61
N GLU A 391 7.11 -7.01 14.83
CA GLU A 391 6.99 -5.60 15.23
C GLU A 391 8.33 -4.89 15.13
N GLU A 392 9.43 -5.55 15.49
CA GLU A 392 10.79 -5.04 15.38
C GLU A 392 11.15 -4.71 13.92
N ALA A 393 10.91 -5.64 12.99
CA ALA A 393 11.18 -5.41 11.57
C ALA A 393 10.33 -4.28 10.98
N LEU A 394 9.10 -4.11 11.49
CA LEU A 394 8.22 -3.02 11.06
C LEU A 394 8.68 -1.67 11.63
N MET A 395 9.16 -1.67 12.88
CA MET A 395 9.77 -0.51 13.51
C MET A 395 11.01 -0.06 12.74
N ASP A 396 11.92 -1.00 12.44
CA ASP A 396 13.15 -0.72 11.68
C ASP A 396 12.83 -0.13 10.30
N LYS A 397 11.84 -0.68 9.61
CA LYS A 397 11.34 -0.14 8.34
C LYS A 397 10.83 1.29 8.52
N PHE A 398 9.98 1.54 9.51
CA PHE A 398 9.44 2.88 9.77
C PHE A 398 10.56 3.90 10.04
N LEU A 399 11.51 3.56 10.90
CA LEU A 399 12.64 4.43 11.23
C LEU A 399 13.48 4.75 10.00
N SER A 400 13.82 3.73 9.18
CA SER A 400 14.55 3.92 7.93
C SER A 400 13.79 4.83 6.94
N TYR A 401 12.47 4.70 6.86
CA TYR A 401 11.65 5.51 5.95
C TYR A 401 11.45 6.96 6.44
N CYS A 402 11.62 7.19 7.74
CA CYS A 402 11.62 8.53 8.33
C CYS A 402 12.97 9.26 8.21
N GLU A 403 14.06 8.57 7.84
CA GLU A 403 15.37 9.17 7.68
C GLU A 403 15.33 10.39 6.74
N GLY A 404 15.89 11.51 7.20
CA GLY A 404 15.93 12.77 6.45
C GLY A 404 14.61 13.54 6.40
N SER A 405 13.53 13.03 7.04
CA SER A 405 12.26 13.75 7.23
C SER A 405 12.03 14.11 8.68
N LEU A 406 12.44 13.25 9.61
CA LEU A 406 12.31 13.45 11.06
C LEU A 406 13.64 13.17 11.76
N PRO A 407 13.94 13.87 12.88
CA PRO A 407 14.99 13.46 13.79
C PRO A 407 14.74 12.03 14.30
N ALA A 408 15.81 11.21 14.41
CA ALA A 408 15.68 9.80 14.79
C ALA A 408 14.92 9.58 16.11
N ALA A 409 15.17 10.41 17.13
CA ALA A 409 14.46 10.33 18.41
C ALA A 409 12.96 10.63 18.25
N GLN A 410 12.58 11.60 17.42
CA GLN A 410 11.18 11.91 17.15
C GLN A 410 10.49 10.81 16.36
N ALA A 411 11.17 10.19 15.39
CA ALA A 411 10.64 9.06 14.65
C ALA A 411 10.41 7.85 15.58
N ALA A 412 11.36 7.55 16.46
CA ALA A 412 11.23 6.46 17.43
C ALA A 412 10.07 6.70 18.43
N ASP A 413 9.97 7.91 18.94
CA ASP A 413 8.88 8.33 19.86
C ASP A 413 7.51 8.19 19.17
N TRP A 414 7.40 8.64 17.92
CA TRP A 414 6.17 8.53 17.16
C TRP A 414 5.79 7.09 16.86
N ALA A 415 6.75 6.25 16.46
CA ALA A 415 6.53 4.83 16.26
C ALA A 415 6.03 4.15 17.54
N ALA A 416 6.66 4.42 18.70
CA ALA A 416 6.23 3.89 19.98
C ALA A 416 4.78 4.32 20.33
N GLN A 417 4.41 5.57 20.06
CA GLN A 417 3.05 6.04 20.26
C GLN A 417 2.05 5.32 19.36
N LEU A 418 2.37 5.14 18.07
CA LEU A 418 1.50 4.43 17.12
C LEU A 418 1.31 2.97 17.51
N LEU A 419 2.33 2.31 18.05
CA LEU A 419 2.27 0.91 18.46
C LEU A 419 1.59 0.70 19.82
N HIS A 420 1.78 1.63 20.78
CA HIS A 420 1.45 1.35 22.18
C HIS A 420 0.55 2.39 22.86
N ALA A 421 0.16 3.49 22.18
CA ALA A 421 -0.72 4.47 22.79
C ALA A 421 -2.06 3.84 23.24
N PRO A 422 -2.64 4.29 24.36
CA PRO A 422 -3.99 3.90 24.78
C PRO A 422 -5.03 4.22 23.70
N LEU A 423 -6.13 3.48 23.67
CA LEU A 423 -7.19 3.66 22.65
C LEU A 423 -7.92 4.99 22.77
N ASP A 424 -7.90 5.62 23.92
CA ASP A 424 -8.46 6.96 24.17
C ASP A 424 -7.48 8.12 23.88
N ALA A 425 -6.23 7.80 23.51
CA ALA A 425 -5.20 8.79 23.15
C ALA A 425 -5.41 9.38 21.74
N HIS A 426 -4.62 10.41 21.42
CA HIS A 426 -4.54 11.07 20.11
C HIS A 426 -3.07 11.08 19.63
N PRO A 427 -2.54 9.98 19.08
CA PRO A 427 -1.12 9.81 18.78
C PRO A 427 -0.68 10.47 17.45
N PHE A 428 -1.48 11.33 16.86
CA PHE A 428 -1.19 11.99 15.58
C PHE A 428 -0.73 13.45 15.80
N PRO A 429 0.58 13.72 16.00
CA PRO A 429 1.09 15.01 16.44
C PRO A 429 0.88 16.14 15.43
N PHE A 430 0.69 15.81 14.14
CA PHE A 430 0.54 16.78 13.06
C PHE A 430 -0.92 17.09 12.70
N CYS A 431 -1.86 16.42 13.36
CA CYS A 431 -3.30 16.62 13.15
C CYS A 431 -3.89 17.62 14.16
N ASN A 432 -3.10 18.50 14.77
CA ASN A 432 -3.62 19.48 15.71
C ASN A 432 -4.67 20.35 15.03
N SER A 433 -5.90 20.24 15.49
CA SER A 433 -6.96 21.21 15.22
C SER A 433 -6.45 22.61 15.55
N PRO A 434 -6.69 23.63 14.74
CA PRO A 434 -6.57 24.99 15.23
C PRO A 434 -7.47 25.09 16.47
N GLN A 435 -6.92 25.53 17.57
CA GLN A 435 -7.72 25.92 18.74
C GLN A 435 -8.94 26.68 18.22
N GLU A 436 -10.10 26.21 18.60
CA GLU A 436 -11.36 26.94 18.43
C GLU A 436 -11.15 28.38 18.88
N LYS A 437 -11.02 29.27 17.94
CA LYS A 437 -11.25 30.69 18.17
C LYS A 437 -12.52 31.05 17.41
N ASN A 438 -13.57 31.04 18.19
CA ASN A 438 -14.87 31.66 18.03
C ASN A 438 -15.92 30.97 17.12
N PRO A 439 -17.11 30.74 17.71
CA PRO A 439 -18.32 30.56 16.94
C PRO A 439 -18.76 31.93 16.41
N CYS A 440 -18.92 32.07 15.11
CA CYS A 440 -19.85 33.01 14.50
C CYS A 440 -20.77 32.24 13.60
#